data_b8ce725baf76643b387677361e5ba9f9
#
_entry.id   b8ce725baf76643b387677361e5ba9f9
#
_cell.length_a   1.000
_cell.length_b   1.000
_cell.length_c   1.000
_cell.angle_alpha   90.00
_cell.angle_beta   90.00
_cell.angle_gamma   90.00
#
_symmetry.space_group_name_H-M   'P 1'
#
loop_
_entity.id
_entity.type
_entity.pdbx_description
1 polymer ?
#
loop_
_entity_poly.entity_id
_entity_poly.type
_entity_poly.pdbx_seq_one_letter_code
_entity_poly.pdbx_strand_id
1 'polypeptide(L)'
;MGRSYRTRPKRLGEKLRLIRIKLHLSQSEMVKALGVKGEPLYPASISLYENGKREPPLGVLLRYARLAGISTDRLIDDKLDVFTGDRRTVRVEQFLNSHF
;
A
#
# COMPACT_ATOMS: atom_id res chain seq x y z
N MET A 1 29.01 7.33 7.71
CA MET A 1 28.42 7.32 7.48
C MET A 1 27.72 7.69 7.71
N GLY A 2 28.08 7.78 7.74
CA GLY A 2 27.04 8.24 7.97
C GLY A 2 26.18 8.06 7.51
N ARG A 3 26.23 7.78 7.38
CA ARG A 3 25.13 7.58 6.87
C ARG A 3 24.11 7.29 7.78
N SER A 4 23.19 7.99 7.83
CA SER A 4 22.11 7.62 8.65
C SER A 4 21.14 6.85 7.84
N TYR A 5 20.66 5.84 8.39
CA TYR A 5 19.67 5.04 7.77
C TYR A 5 18.35 5.44 8.30
N ARG A 6 17.41 5.64 7.42
CA ARG A 6 16.04 5.74 7.80
C ARG A 6 15.56 4.32 8.13
N THR A 7 14.96 4.18 9.28
CA THR A 7 14.39 2.89 9.65
C THR A 7 13.21 2.57 8.74
N ARG A 8 13.24 1.43 8.09
CA ARG A 8 12.13 1.02 7.25
C ARG A 8 10.92 0.65 8.09
N PRO A 9 9.72 1.02 7.66
CA PRO A 9 8.51 0.53 8.30
C PRO A 9 8.45 -0.99 8.20
N LYS A 10 8.28 -1.65 9.34
CA LYS A 10 8.32 -3.10 9.38
C LYS A 10 7.06 -3.75 8.83
N ARG A 11 5.94 -3.04 8.93
CA ARG A 11 4.65 -3.57 8.51
C ARG A 11 4.24 -3.13 7.12
N LEU A 12 5.07 -2.34 6.46
CA LEU A 12 4.67 -1.74 5.19
C LEU A 12 4.28 -2.78 4.14
N GLY A 13 5.10 -3.81 3.96
CA GLY A 13 4.84 -4.83 2.95
C GLY A 13 3.48 -5.49 3.13
N GLU A 14 3.17 -5.91 4.34
CA GLU A 14 1.88 -6.56 4.58
C GLU A 14 0.73 -5.59 4.43
N LYS A 15 0.94 -4.30 4.75
CA LYS A 15 -0.10 -3.29 4.55
C LYS A 15 -0.42 -3.10 3.08
N LEU A 16 0.61 -3.05 2.25
CA LEU A 16 0.41 -2.91 0.81
C LEU A 16 -0.33 -4.11 0.24
N ARG A 17 0.06 -5.29 0.70
CA ARG A 17 -0.63 -6.50 0.27
C ARG A 17 -2.09 -6.50 0.71
N LEU A 18 -2.34 -6.08 1.94
CA LEU A 18 -3.71 -6.01 2.47
C LEU A 18 -4.58 -5.08 1.62
N ILE A 19 -4.04 -3.92 1.23
CA ILE A 19 -4.76 -2.99 0.37
C ILE A 19 -5.13 -3.69 -0.94
N ARG A 20 -4.17 -4.36 -1.56
CA ARG A 20 -4.41 -5.03 -2.83
C ARG A 20 -5.48 -6.11 -2.70
N ILE A 21 -5.37 -6.93 -1.66
CA ILE A 21 -6.33 -8.01 -1.42
C ILE A 21 -7.74 -7.44 -1.18
N LYS A 22 -7.83 -6.37 -0.40
CA LYS A 22 -9.13 -5.76 -0.13
C LYS A 22 -9.78 -5.18 -1.38
N LEU A 23 -8.96 -4.74 -2.33
CA LEU A 23 -9.47 -4.22 -3.59
C LEU A 23 -9.72 -5.33 -4.62
N HIS A 24 -9.42 -6.57 -4.26
CA HIS A 24 -9.61 -7.74 -5.13
C HIS A 24 -8.80 -7.63 -6.42
N LEU A 25 -7.57 -7.12 -6.31
CA LEU A 25 -6.72 -6.94 -7.48
C LEU A 25 -5.56 -7.92 -7.46
N SER A 26 -5.18 -8.40 -8.65
CA SER A 26 -3.93 -9.14 -8.82
C SER A 26 -2.78 -8.13 -8.78
N GLN A 27 -1.57 -8.64 -8.73
CA GLN A 27 -0.40 -7.75 -8.76
C GLN A 27 -0.33 -6.98 -10.08
N SER A 28 -0.68 -7.63 -11.19
CA SER A 28 -0.73 -6.95 -12.49
C SER A 28 -1.79 -5.86 -12.52
N GLU A 29 -2.95 -6.16 -11.97
CA GLU A 29 -4.03 -5.17 -11.91
C GLU A 29 -3.67 -4.01 -11.00
N MET A 30 -2.93 -4.29 -9.93
CA MET A 30 -2.49 -3.24 -9.01
C MET A 30 -1.57 -2.24 -9.72
N VAL A 31 -0.68 -2.74 -10.59
CA VAL A 31 0.19 -1.85 -11.37
C VAL A 31 -0.66 -0.84 -12.15
N LYS A 32 -1.70 -1.33 -12.81
CA LYS A 32 -2.58 -0.46 -13.58
C LYS A 32 -3.36 0.49 -12.69
N ALA A 33 -3.86 -0.02 -11.56
CA ALA A 33 -4.66 0.79 -10.65
C ALA A 33 -3.84 1.93 -10.04
N LEU A 34 -2.58 1.68 -9.75
CA LEU A 34 -1.72 2.71 -9.18
C LEU A 34 -1.45 3.84 -10.17
N GLY A 35 -1.36 3.50 -11.45
CA GLY A 35 -1.21 4.53 -12.49
C GLY A 35 0.02 5.41 -12.32
N VAL A 36 1.12 4.84 -11.87
CA VAL A 36 2.35 5.59 -11.67
C VAL A 36 2.95 5.96 -13.01
N LYS A 37 3.38 7.20 -13.15
CA LYS A 37 4.02 7.66 -14.37
C LYS A 37 5.48 7.97 -14.09
N GLY A 38 6.27 7.93 -15.14
CA GLY A 38 7.69 8.26 -15.05
C GLY A 38 8.54 7.03 -14.94
N GLU A 39 8.45 6.32 -13.85
CA GLU A 39 9.23 5.11 -13.66
C GLU A 39 8.41 3.89 -13.99
N PRO A 40 9.00 2.90 -14.65
CA PRO A 40 8.25 1.67 -14.93
C PRO A 40 7.92 0.94 -13.62
N LEU A 41 6.72 0.41 -13.57
CA LEU A 41 6.27 -0.37 -12.44
C LEU A 41 5.73 -1.68 -12.97
N TYR A 42 6.22 -2.78 -12.42
CA TYR A 42 5.89 -4.11 -12.91
C TYR A 42 5.23 -4.93 -11.81
N PRO A 43 4.53 -6.01 -12.16
CA PRO A 43 3.99 -6.91 -11.13
C PRO A 43 5.07 -7.44 -10.19
N ALA A 44 6.28 -7.68 -10.71
CA ALA A 44 7.40 -8.10 -9.88
C ALA A 44 7.75 -7.04 -8.84
N SER A 45 7.60 -5.75 -9.19
CA SER A 45 7.85 -4.67 -8.25
C SER A 45 6.86 -4.76 -7.09
N ILE A 46 5.59 -5.00 -7.40
CA ILE A 46 4.55 -5.13 -6.37
C ILE A 46 4.92 -6.28 -5.42
N SER A 47 5.34 -7.40 -5.98
CA SER A 47 5.74 -8.54 -5.18
C SER A 47 6.88 -8.21 -4.24
N LEU A 48 7.89 -7.51 -4.74
CA LEU A 48 9.04 -7.13 -3.92
C LEU A 48 8.63 -6.20 -2.77
N TYR A 49 7.73 -5.27 -3.05
CA TYR A 49 7.21 -4.37 -2.01
C TYR A 49 6.45 -5.15 -0.95
N GLU A 50 5.58 -6.06 -1.37
CA GLU A 50 4.76 -6.82 -0.43
C GLU A 50 5.57 -7.77 0.43
N ASN A 51 6.68 -8.24 -0.09
CA ASN A 51 7.55 -9.16 0.65
C ASN A 51 8.63 -8.42 1.44
N GLY A 52 8.62 -7.10 1.43
CA GLY A 52 9.57 -6.32 2.20
C GLY A 52 10.97 -6.32 1.63
N LYS A 53 11.13 -6.76 0.39
CA LYS A 53 12.45 -6.83 -0.22
C LYS A 53 12.86 -5.52 -0.87
N ARG A 54 11.91 -4.66 -1.14
CA ARG A 54 12.17 -3.35 -1.70
C ARG A 54 11.17 -2.37 -1.12
N GLU A 55 11.63 -1.18 -0.79
CA GLU A 55 10.74 -0.13 -0.31
C GLU A 55 10.22 0.65 -1.53
N PRO A 56 8.91 0.88 -1.60
CA PRO A 56 8.38 1.65 -2.72
C PRO A 56 8.86 3.10 -2.68
N PRO A 57 9.07 3.72 -3.84
CA PRO A 57 9.33 5.16 -3.87
C PRO A 57 8.15 5.94 -3.29
N LEU A 58 8.40 7.16 -2.87
CA LEU A 58 7.38 7.99 -2.24
C LEU A 58 6.15 8.18 -3.13
N GLY A 59 6.37 8.37 -4.42
CA GLY A 59 5.26 8.52 -5.36
C GLY A 59 4.36 7.30 -5.41
N VAL A 60 4.95 6.13 -5.32
CA VAL A 60 4.18 4.89 -5.30
C VAL A 60 3.39 4.78 -4.01
N LEU A 61 4.01 5.10 -2.88
CA LEU A 61 3.31 5.09 -1.59
C LEU A 61 2.11 6.02 -1.59
N LEU A 62 2.28 7.20 -2.16
CA LEU A 62 1.21 8.17 -2.25
C LEU A 62 0.04 7.61 -3.05
N ARG A 63 0.34 6.93 -4.16
CA ARG A 63 -0.71 6.34 -4.99
C ARG A 63 -1.45 5.23 -4.25
N TYR A 64 -0.72 4.41 -3.50
CA TYR A 64 -1.36 3.39 -2.66
C TYR A 64 -2.32 4.03 -1.66
N ALA A 65 -1.86 5.09 -0.99
CA ALA A 65 -2.69 5.74 0.01
C ALA A 65 -3.95 6.32 -0.62
N ARG A 66 -3.82 6.96 -1.77
CA ARG A 66 -4.95 7.54 -2.47
C ARG A 66 -5.92 6.47 -2.94
N LEU A 67 -5.40 5.38 -3.46
CA LEU A 67 -6.22 4.28 -3.92
C LEU A 67 -7.01 3.67 -2.77
N ALA A 68 -6.38 3.55 -1.61
CA ALA A 68 -7.03 2.99 -0.43
C ALA A 68 -7.89 4.02 0.33
N GLY A 69 -7.79 5.29 -0.03
CA GLY A 69 -8.55 6.33 0.66
C GLY A 69 -8.05 6.62 2.08
N ILE A 70 -6.75 6.49 2.30
CA ILE A 70 -6.15 6.70 3.61
C ILE A 70 -4.99 7.69 3.48
N SER A 71 -4.50 8.16 4.63
CA SER A 71 -3.31 8.99 4.63
C SER A 71 -2.06 8.12 4.55
N THR A 72 -0.96 8.68 4.06
CA THR A 72 0.30 7.95 3.99
C THR A 72 0.81 7.55 5.38
N ASP A 73 0.42 8.27 6.41
CA ASP A 73 0.78 7.92 7.78
C ASP A 73 0.40 6.49 8.09
N ARG A 74 -0.76 6.06 7.64
CA ARG A 74 -1.22 4.71 7.94
C ARG A 74 -0.38 3.65 7.26
N LEU A 75 0.33 4.02 6.21
CA LEU A 75 1.25 3.10 5.55
C LEU A 75 2.59 3.03 6.28
N ILE A 76 3.13 4.19 6.66
CA ILE A 76 4.52 4.24 7.12
C ILE A 76 4.68 4.19 8.64
N ASP A 77 3.63 4.46 9.39
CA ASP A 77 3.70 4.40 10.84
C ASP A 77 3.27 3.01 11.30
N ASP A 78 4.21 2.24 11.81
CA ASP A 78 3.95 0.86 12.24
C ASP A 78 2.95 0.79 13.38
N LYS A 79 2.70 1.88 14.07
CA LYS A 79 1.72 1.91 15.15
C LYS A 79 0.30 2.02 14.67
N LEU A 80 0.11 2.38 13.41
CA LEU A 80 -1.21 2.55 12.83
C LEU A 80 -1.54 1.38 11.93
N ASP A 81 -2.82 1.06 11.84
CA ASP A 81 -3.30 0.06 10.89
C ASP A 81 -3.86 0.75 9.67
N VAL A 82 -3.77 0.09 8.54
CA VAL A 82 -4.32 0.62 7.29
C VAL A 82 -5.82 0.74 7.41
N PHE A 83 -6.46 -0.33 7.82
CA PHE A 83 -7.88 -0.37 8.08
C PHE A 83 -8.01 -0.58 9.57
N THR A 84 -8.35 0.47 10.26
CA THR A 84 -8.41 0.37 11.69
C THR A 84 -9.70 -0.27 12.11
N GLY A 85 -9.55 -1.09 13.01
CA GLY A 85 -10.39 -1.84 13.85
C GLY A 85 -11.77 -1.86 13.46
N ASP A 86 -12.44 -2.55 14.03
CA ASP A 86 -13.81 -2.87 14.08
C ASP A 86 -14.67 -1.98 13.20
N ARG A 87 -15.02 -0.83 13.62
CA ARG A 87 -15.98 -0.01 12.88
C ARG A 87 -15.45 0.50 11.57
N ARG A 88 -14.17 0.87 11.57
CA ARG A 88 -13.58 1.40 10.35
C ARG A 88 -13.34 0.32 9.32
N THR A 89 -13.07 -0.88 9.79
CA THR A 89 -12.94 -2.01 8.88
C THR A 89 -14.28 -2.27 8.19
N VAL A 90 -15.36 -2.22 8.95
CA VAL A 90 -16.70 -2.40 8.38
C VAL A 90 -16.98 -1.30 7.35
N ARG A 91 -16.61 -0.07 7.68
CA ARG A 91 -16.83 1.03 6.76
C ARG A 91 -16.06 0.86 5.46
N VAL A 92 -14.81 0.40 5.56
CA VAL A 92 -14.01 0.16 4.37
C VAL A 92 -14.61 -0.93 3.51
N GLU A 93 -15.08 -1.99 4.14
CA GLU A 93 -15.73 -3.06 3.41
C GLU A 93 -16.99 -2.59 2.72
N GLN A 94 -17.76 -1.74 3.36
CA GLN A 94 -18.93 -1.15 2.73
C GLN A 94 -18.55 -0.32 1.51
N PHE A 95 -17.50 0.46 1.64
CA PHE A 95 -17.00 1.25 0.52
C PHE A 95 -16.62 0.34 -0.65
N LEU A 96 -15.87 -0.70 -0.38
CA LEU A 96 -15.45 -1.62 -1.43
C LEU A 96 -16.64 -2.31 -2.06
N ASN A 97 -17.58 -2.74 -1.25
CA ASN A 97 -18.77 -3.42 -1.76
C ASN A 97 -19.60 -2.51 -2.64
N SER A 98 -19.67 -1.23 -2.34
CA SER A 98 -20.47 -0.33 -3.14
C SER A 98 -19.80 0.01 -4.47
N HIS A 99 -18.53 -0.34 -4.63
CA HIS A 99 -17.79 -0.11 -5.88
C HIS A 99 -17.68 -1.37 -6.73
N PHE A 100 -18.13 -2.46 -6.20
CA PHE A 100 -18.08 -3.73 -6.91
C PHE A 100 -19.46 -4.36 -6.97
#